data_f03324cd63782306851d2752f2a79c6a
#
_entry.id   f03324cd63782306851d2752f2a79c6a
#
_cell.length_a   1.000
_cell.length_b   1.000
_cell.length_c   1.000
_cell.angle_alpha   90.00
_cell.angle_beta   90.00
_cell.angle_gamma   90.00
#
_symmetry.space_group_name_H-M   'P 1'
#
loop_
_entity.id
_entity.type
_entity.pdbx_description
1 polymer ?
#
loop_
_entity_poly.entity_id
_entity_poly.type
_entity_poly.pdbx_seq_one_letter_code
_entity_poly.pdbx_strand_id
1 'polypeptide(L)'
;MKPTDNTSDRGSSEGPAAAHADIRPTVAQKVFYSLGQAAQSGGFDTAVGFVFFYYTVVLGLSGALVGAALAVGLAFDAAVDPMIGSWSDNTKSRLGRRLPLMIAAIPPTVISVGLLFSPPQNLSQPLLFGWLMLMSVAGRGFISLFHVPYVALGAELATGYAERTSVVVYRSVAGILAGLVITALGFSVFFADGGLQRADGYPGFGWSAAGVLFVCMSACCLGLRRHAASLPQPERIAQPMVQRLPIEVKEIFANRSFRLLFVSAVITFVAQGLNATLNSHAFVFVWLLKSESIQFISYAFIVGLLLGVGVAPRLQLRMEKKNVVLIGLALLIANWLVIQGSWLLGVYSPVGDAALAPMQLNSFVAGIGLGFVNVSYPSMMADAADEHEHLFGRRREGLYFAGLGFANKAAVSVGVFLAGIALDIIRFPDDMGQRVGELLAHDVQFRLVLVWGPLPAIVAVISMLIFTAYGITRARHAEIAAALRQKRERSA
;
A
#
# COMPACT_ATOMS: atom_id res chain seq x y z
N MET A 1 36.77 -60.01 -51.33
CA MET A 1 36.13 -58.69 -51.65
C MET A 1 35.40 -58.26 -50.40
N LYS A 2 35.90 -57.23 -49.66
CA LYS A 2 35.36 -56.72 -48.43
C LYS A 2 34.32 -55.59 -48.76
N PRO A 3 33.20 -55.53 -48.06
CA PRO A 3 32.39 -54.32 -48.06
C PRO A 3 32.88 -53.33 -46.98
N THR A 4 33.01 -52.10 -47.36
CA THR A 4 33.40 -50.93 -46.51
C THR A 4 32.20 -50.45 -45.69
N ASP A 5 32.37 -50.49 -44.39
CA ASP A 5 31.53 -49.89 -43.38
C ASP A 5 31.70 -48.36 -43.44
N ASN A 6 30.59 -47.60 -43.59
CA ASN A 6 30.59 -46.17 -43.51
C ASN A 6 29.51 -45.69 -42.52
N THR A 7 29.85 -45.82 -41.23
CA THR A 7 29.07 -45.22 -40.13
C THR A 7 29.44 -43.75 -39.96
N SER A 8 28.66 -42.86 -40.57
CA SER A 8 28.70 -41.42 -40.31
C SER A 8 28.03 -41.15 -38.95
N ASP A 9 28.86 -41.04 -37.95
CA ASP A 9 28.52 -40.53 -36.62
C ASP A 9 28.09 -39.05 -36.75
N ARG A 10 26.78 -38.80 -36.71
CA ARG A 10 26.22 -37.45 -36.51
C ARG A 10 26.15 -37.21 -35.04
N GLY A 11 27.25 -36.74 -34.47
CA GLY A 11 27.28 -36.15 -33.15
C GLY A 11 26.31 -34.95 -33.09
N SER A 12 25.13 -35.16 -32.48
CA SER A 12 24.25 -34.09 -32.04
C SER A 12 24.97 -33.31 -30.94
N SER A 13 25.58 -32.18 -31.35
CA SER A 13 26.06 -31.19 -30.41
C SER A 13 24.83 -30.51 -29.73
N GLU A 14 24.27 -31.16 -28.73
CA GLU A 14 23.49 -30.43 -27.71
C GLU A 14 24.46 -29.47 -27.03
N GLY A 15 24.43 -28.22 -27.46
CA GLY A 15 25.10 -27.14 -26.74
C GLY A 15 24.60 -27.15 -25.30
N PRO A 16 25.49 -27.00 -24.29
CA PRO A 16 25.07 -26.99 -22.93
C PRO A 16 24.07 -25.83 -22.74
N ALA A 17 22.81 -26.18 -22.48
CA ALA A 17 21.85 -25.24 -21.93
C ALA A 17 22.55 -24.57 -20.73
N ALA A 18 22.90 -23.29 -20.86
CA ALA A 18 23.57 -22.57 -19.81
C ALA A 18 22.69 -22.67 -18.58
N ALA A 19 23.08 -23.51 -17.65
CA ALA A 19 22.46 -23.66 -16.35
C ALA A 19 22.47 -22.24 -15.75
N HIS A 20 21.31 -21.58 -15.73
CA HIS A 20 21.15 -20.33 -15.01
C HIS A 20 21.50 -20.62 -13.56
N ALA A 21 22.72 -20.24 -13.15
CA ALA A 21 23.18 -20.40 -11.79
C ALA A 21 22.14 -19.77 -10.86
N ASP A 22 21.66 -20.55 -9.90
CA ASP A 22 20.63 -20.14 -8.95
C ASP A 22 21.20 -18.95 -8.14
N ILE A 23 20.78 -17.73 -8.45
CA ILE A 23 21.26 -16.52 -7.76
C ILE A 23 20.69 -16.54 -6.36
N ARG A 24 21.56 -16.77 -5.37
CA ARG A 24 21.20 -16.77 -3.94
C ARG A 24 21.77 -15.54 -3.28
N PRO A 25 20.92 -14.56 -2.93
CA PRO A 25 21.36 -13.38 -2.23
C PRO A 25 21.86 -13.72 -0.82
N THR A 26 22.96 -13.11 -0.42
CA THR A 26 23.46 -13.22 0.96
C THR A 26 22.49 -12.58 1.95
N VAL A 27 22.57 -12.94 3.23
CA VAL A 27 21.76 -12.31 4.30
C VAL A 27 21.97 -10.79 4.31
N ALA A 28 23.21 -10.33 4.15
CA ALA A 28 23.52 -8.90 4.07
C ALA A 28 22.79 -8.21 2.90
N GLN A 29 22.76 -8.83 1.72
CA GLN A 29 22.03 -8.28 0.57
C GLN A 29 20.52 -8.22 0.82
N LYS A 30 19.93 -9.24 1.48
CA LYS A 30 18.52 -9.23 1.88
C LYS A 30 18.21 -8.11 2.87
N VAL A 31 19.09 -7.90 3.85
CA VAL A 31 18.96 -6.80 4.82
C VAL A 31 19.07 -5.44 4.13
N PHE A 32 20.10 -5.21 3.32
CA PHE A 32 20.24 -3.95 2.58
C PHE A 32 19.06 -3.70 1.62
N TYR A 33 18.59 -4.74 0.94
CA TYR A 33 17.41 -4.64 0.08
C TYR A 33 16.16 -4.27 0.91
N SER A 34 15.98 -4.88 2.08
CA SER A 34 14.80 -4.63 2.91
C SER A 34 14.67 -3.18 3.40
N LEU A 35 15.80 -2.45 3.52
CA LEU A 35 15.81 -1.04 3.89
C LEU A 35 15.11 -0.15 2.85
N GLY A 36 15.04 -0.56 1.57
CA GLY A 36 14.25 0.14 0.56
C GLY A 36 12.75 0.13 0.88
N GLN A 37 12.22 -0.98 1.41
CA GLN A 37 10.82 -1.05 1.87
C GLN A 37 10.63 -0.33 3.21
N ALA A 38 11.65 -0.36 4.08
CA ALA A 38 11.65 0.45 5.30
C ALA A 38 11.51 1.94 4.98
N ALA A 39 12.19 2.44 3.94
CA ALA A 39 12.03 3.81 3.47
C ALA A 39 10.63 4.07 2.92
N GLN A 40 10.10 3.22 2.04
CA GLN A 40 8.82 3.44 1.36
C GLN A 40 7.64 3.36 2.34
N SER A 41 7.29 2.16 2.80
CA SER A 41 6.07 1.96 3.58
C SER A 41 6.25 2.33 5.04
N GLY A 42 7.42 2.05 5.61
CA GLY A 42 7.70 2.37 6.99
C GLY A 42 8.00 3.86 7.21
N GLY A 43 8.84 4.44 6.37
CA GLY A 43 9.24 5.83 6.48
C GLY A 43 8.22 6.79 5.86
N PHE A 44 8.14 6.78 4.53
CA PHE A 44 7.35 7.76 3.76
C PHE A 44 5.86 7.66 4.02
N ASP A 45 5.24 6.49 3.80
CA ASP A 45 3.78 6.36 3.91
C ASP A 45 3.28 6.60 5.34
N THR A 46 4.05 6.15 6.35
CA THR A 46 3.70 6.39 7.76
C THR A 46 3.83 7.88 8.12
N ALA A 47 4.90 8.56 7.70
CA ALA A 47 5.06 9.99 7.95
C ALA A 47 3.95 10.81 7.28
N VAL A 48 3.64 10.53 6.01
CA VAL A 48 2.56 11.21 5.26
C VAL A 48 1.19 11.02 5.93
N GLY A 49 0.98 9.95 6.70
CA GLY A 49 -0.22 9.74 7.50
C GLY A 49 -0.55 10.86 8.49
N PHE A 50 0.45 11.63 8.95
CA PHE A 50 0.25 12.78 9.83
C PHE A 50 -0.12 14.07 9.08
N VAL A 51 0.08 14.14 7.76
CA VAL A 51 -0.07 15.37 6.96
C VAL A 51 -1.51 15.86 6.96
N PHE A 52 -2.50 14.95 6.84
CA PHE A 52 -3.90 15.34 6.77
C PHE A 52 -4.33 16.05 8.05
N PHE A 53 -3.99 15.50 9.22
CA PHE A 53 -4.27 16.13 10.51
C PHE A 53 -3.52 17.46 10.68
N TYR A 54 -2.24 17.51 10.33
CA TYR A 54 -1.41 18.70 10.42
C TYR A 54 -1.99 19.88 9.65
N TYR A 55 -2.34 19.67 8.38
CA TYR A 55 -2.83 20.76 7.54
C TYR A 55 -4.27 21.16 7.86
N THR A 56 -5.12 20.22 8.28
CA THR A 56 -6.52 20.56 8.63
C THR A 56 -6.66 21.16 10.02
N VAL A 57 -6.02 20.58 11.03
CA VAL A 57 -6.19 20.97 12.43
C VAL A 57 -5.21 22.05 12.83
N VAL A 58 -3.91 21.89 12.53
CA VAL A 58 -2.86 22.77 13.04
C VAL A 58 -2.70 24.03 12.18
N LEU A 59 -2.77 23.85 10.85
CA LEU A 59 -2.60 24.96 9.89
C LEU A 59 -3.94 25.55 9.42
N GLY A 60 -5.08 24.93 9.76
CA GLY A 60 -6.41 25.44 9.48
C GLY A 60 -6.77 25.50 7.99
N LEU A 61 -6.20 24.62 7.16
CA LEU A 61 -6.58 24.49 5.75
C LEU A 61 -7.85 23.65 5.63
N SER A 62 -8.82 24.08 4.78
CA SER A 62 -10.06 23.33 4.53
C SER A 62 -9.79 21.85 4.22
N GLY A 63 -10.60 20.97 4.81
CA GLY A 63 -10.47 19.52 4.64
C GLY A 63 -10.53 19.10 3.17
N ALA A 64 -11.43 19.67 2.37
CA ALA A 64 -11.54 19.38 0.94
C ALA A 64 -10.26 19.77 0.17
N LEU A 65 -9.63 20.90 0.50
CA LEU A 65 -8.36 21.29 -0.12
C LEU A 65 -7.24 20.34 0.25
N VAL A 66 -7.11 19.97 1.53
CA VAL A 66 -6.10 18.99 1.97
C VAL A 66 -6.34 17.64 1.30
N GLY A 67 -7.57 17.15 1.32
CA GLY A 67 -7.97 15.91 0.66
C GLY A 67 -7.66 15.93 -0.84
N ALA A 68 -7.96 17.03 -1.53
CA ALA A 68 -7.67 17.19 -2.95
C ALA A 68 -6.15 17.14 -3.24
N ALA A 69 -5.34 17.88 -2.46
CA ALA A 69 -3.89 17.91 -2.65
C ALA A 69 -3.25 16.52 -2.47
N LEU A 70 -3.65 15.79 -1.43
CA LEU A 70 -3.14 14.44 -1.17
C LEU A 70 -3.64 13.43 -2.20
N ALA A 71 -4.92 13.56 -2.63
CA ALA A 71 -5.48 12.71 -3.67
C ALA A 71 -4.79 12.90 -5.02
N VAL A 72 -4.49 14.14 -5.40
CA VAL A 72 -3.73 14.44 -6.63
C VAL A 72 -2.33 13.84 -6.55
N GLY A 73 -1.66 13.94 -5.40
CA GLY A 73 -0.34 13.30 -5.19
C GLY A 73 -0.38 11.79 -5.39
N LEU A 74 -1.38 11.10 -4.83
CA LEU A 74 -1.58 9.65 -4.99
C LEU A 74 -1.96 9.27 -6.43
N ALA A 75 -2.80 10.07 -7.11
CA ALA A 75 -3.16 9.83 -8.49
C ALA A 75 -1.96 10.04 -9.44
N PHE A 76 -1.12 11.05 -9.15
CA PHE A 76 0.13 11.30 -9.88
C PHE A 76 1.08 10.12 -9.75
N ASP A 77 1.28 9.59 -8.54
CA ASP A 77 2.08 8.40 -8.25
C ASP A 77 1.66 7.21 -9.14
N ALA A 78 0.37 6.90 -9.16
CA ALA A 78 -0.18 5.81 -9.96
C ALA A 78 0.02 6.02 -11.49
N ALA A 79 -0.02 7.26 -11.97
CA ALA A 79 0.16 7.61 -13.37
C ALA A 79 1.64 7.56 -13.82
N VAL A 80 2.55 7.94 -12.93
CA VAL A 80 3.99 8.05 -13.23
C VAL A 80 4.73 6.73 -13.09
N ASP A 81 4.26 5.80 -12.24
CA ASP A 81 4.89 4.49 -12.02
C ASP A 81 5.26 3.73 -13.32
N PRO A 82 4.37 3.58 -14.33
CA PRO A 82 4.72 2.91 -15.58
C PRO A 82 5.80 3.64 -16.39
N MET A 83 5.80 4.99 -16.34
CA MET A 83 6.79 5.81 -17.04
C MET A 83 8.17 5.63 -16.41
N ILE A 84 8.25 5.66 -15.08
CA ILE A 84 9.48 5.41 -14.32
C ILE A 84 9.99 3.99 -14.58
N GLY A 85 9.11 2.99 -14.61
CA GLY A 85 9.47 1.61 -14.95
C GLY A 85 10.15 1.52 -16.32
N SER A 86 9.52 2.10 -17.35
CA SER A 86 10.08 2.15 -18.69
C SER A 86 11.41 2.91 -18.75
N TRP A 87 11.51 4.04 -18.06
CA TRP A 87 12.76 4.82 -17.98
C TRP A 87 13.88 4.01 -17.30
N SER A 88 13.58 3.36 -16.17
CA SER A 88 14.52 2.52 -15.45
C SER A 88 15.02 1.35 -16.31
N ASP A 89 14.14 0.71 -17.08
CA ASP A 89 14.49 -0.41 -17.98
C ASP A 89 15.44 0.00 -19.11
N ASN A 90 15.33 1.23 -19.59
CA ASN A 90 16.14 1.77 -20.69
C ASN A 90 17.40 2.51 -20.24
N THR A 91 17.61 2.68 -18.93
CA THR A 91 18.78 3.39 -18.39
C THR A 91 20.05 2.53 -18.53
N LYS A 92 21.10 3.09 -19.13
CA LYS A 92 22.42 2.45 -19.23
C LYS A 92 23.42 3.15 -18.34
N SER A 93 24.01 2.41 -17.37
CA SER A 93 24.99 2.98 -16.43
C SER A 93 25.96 1.91 -15.94
N ARG A 94 27.14 2.37 -15.50
CA ARG A 94 28.14 1.53 -14.81
C ARG A 94 27.65 0.97 -13.47
N LEU A 95 26.63 1.57 -12.88
CA LEU A 95 25.97 1.12 -11.66
C LEU A 95 24.80 0.14 -11.91
N GLY A 96 24.64 -0.32 -13.15
CA GLY A 96 23.46 -1.05 -13.58
C GLY A 96 22.33 -0.11 -13.98
N ARG A 97 21.18 -0.67 -14.42
CA ARG A 97 20.03 0.10 -14.94
C ARG A 97 19.14 0.72 -13.86
N ARG A 98 19.07 0.12 -12.67
CA ARG A 98 18.13 0.50 -11.59
C ARG A 98 18.69 1.57 -10.65
N LEU A 99 19.92 1.40 -10.20
CA LEU A 99 20.52 2.22 -9.17
C LEU A 99 20.63 3.72 -9.50
N PRO A 100 20.94 4.15 -10.74
CA PRO A 100 21.07 5.59 -11.01
C PRO A 100 19.81 6.38 -10.66
N LEU A 101 18.61 5.87 -11.00
CA LEU A 101 17.35 6.52 -10.69
C LEU A 101 17.06 6.48 -9.19
N MET A 102 17.34 5.33 -8.53
CA MET A 102 17.20 5.20 -7.08
C MET A 102 18.06 6.22 -6.34
N ILE A 103 19.33 6.38 -6.72
CA ILE A 103 20.25 7.34 -6.09
C ILE A 103 19.79 8.78 -6.35
N ALA A 104 19.42 9.10 -7.59
CA ALA A 104 18.94 10.44 -7.95
C ALA A 104 17.66 10.83 -7.21
N ALA A 105 16.83 9.87 -6.82
CA ALA A 105 15.61 10.09 -6.08
C ALA A 105 15.84 10.47 -4.60
N ILE A 106 16.99 10.12 -4.00
CA ILE A 106 17.21 10.29 -2.55
C ILE A 106 17.13 11.76 -2.11
N PRO A 107 17.93 12.70 -2.64
CA PRO A 107 17.90 14.08 -2.17
C PRO A 107 16.53 14.75 -2.31
N PRO A 108 15.87 14.69 -3.48
CA PRO A 108 14.58 15.37 -3.64
C PRO A 108 13.45 14.73 -2.80
N THR A 109 13.48 13.41 -2.55
CA THR A 109 12.51 12.78 -1.62
C THR A 109 12.70 13.31 -0.20
N VAL A 110 13.93 13.32 0.31
CA VAL A 110 14.26 13.79 1.66
C VAL A 110 13.85 15.25 1.84
N ILE A 111 14.20 16.10 0.86
CA ILE A 111 13.83 17.52 0.89
C ILE A 111 12.32 17.71 0.85
N SER A 112 11.61 17.00 -0.02
CA SER A 112 10.14 17.11 -0.13
C SER A 112 9.44 16.72 1.15
N VAL A 113 9.89 15.64 1.83
CA VAL A 113 9.31 15.22 3.11
C VAL A 113 9.60 16.23 4.23
N GLY A 114 10.82 16.73 4.35
CA GLY A 114 11.15 17.76 5.33
C GLY A 114 10.33 19.04 5.12
N LEU A 115 10.22 19.51 3.88
CA LEU A 115 9.46 20.72 3.52
C LEU A 115 7.95 20.53 3.64
N LEU A 116 7.42 19.33 3.47
CA LEU A 116 6.00 19.00 3.66
C LEU A 116 5.54 19.31 5.10
N PHE A 117 6.43 19.10 6.08
CA PHE A 117 6.16 19.40 7.50
C PHE A 117 6.72 20.76 7.98
N SER A 118 7.34 21.53 7.07
CA SER A 118 7.94 22.84 7.37
C SER A 118 7.48 23.87 6.35
N PRO A 119 6.15 24.11 6.20
CA PRO A 119 5.68 25.17 5.30
C PRO A 119 6.18 26.54 5.79
N PRO A 120 6.46 27.48 4.87
CA PRO A 120 6.81 28.84 5.24
C PRO A 120 5.72 29.49 6.11
N GLN A 121 6.13 30.31 7.07
CA GLN A 121 5.20 30.98 7.97
C GLN A 121 4.36 32.04 7.23
N ASN A 122 3.15 32.28 7.72
CA ASN A 122 2.23 33.31 7.22
C ASN A 122 1.82 33.18 5.74
N LEU A 123 1.74 31.94 5.22
CA LEU A 123 1.17 31.71 3.91
C LEU A 123 -0.35 31.95 3.94
N SER A 124 -0.86 32.63 2.91
CA SER A 124 -2.32 32.69 2.68
C SER A 124 -2.85 31.30 2.35
N GLN A 125 -4.14 31.04 2.60
CA GLN A 125 -4.79 29.74 2.33
C GLN A 125 -4.52 29.19 0.91
N PRO A 126 -4.60 29.99 -0.19
CA PRO A 126 -4.26 29.50 -1.53
C PRO A 126 -2.79 29.12 -1.69
N LEU A 127 -1.87 29.85 -1.06
CA LEU A 127 -0.44 29.56 -1.12
C LEU A 127 -0.10 28.32 -0.29
N LEU A 128 -0.74 28.13 0.86
CA LEU A 128 -0.58 26.95 1.69
C LEU A 128 -1.09 25.69 0.97
N PHE A 129 -2.23 25.80 0.28
CA PHE A 129 -2.74 24.73 -0.60
C PHE A 129 -1.75 24.41 -1.73
N GLY A 130 -1.23 25.44 -2.42
CA GLY A 130 -0.22 25.28 -3.46
C GLY A 130 1.06 24.61 -2.95
N TRP A 131 1.51 24.99 -1.75
CA TRP A 131 2.65 24.35 -1.08
C TRP A 131 2.40 22.86 -0.80
N LEU A 132 1.26 22.55 -0.17
CA LEU A 132 0.87 21.17 0.11
C LEU A 132 0.80 20.34 -1.18
N MET A 133 0.15 20.86 -2.21
CA MET A 133 0.03 20.23 -3.52
C MET A 133 1.40 19.94 -4.12
N LEU A 134 2.29 20.95 -4.17
CA LEU A 134 3.61 20.83 -4.73
C LEU A 134 4.45 19.79 -3.99
N MET A 135 4.49 19.85 -2.64
CA MET A 135 5.29 18.93 -1.83
C MET A 135 4.72 17.51 -1.84
N SER A 136 3.39 17.36 -1.88
CA SER A 136 2.75 16.04 -2.00
C SER A 136 3.06 15.37 -3.35
N VAL A 137 2.93 16.10 -4.45
CA VAL A 137 3.23 15.60 -5.80
C VAL A 137 4.72 15.31 -5.95
N ALA A 138 5.59 16.22 -5.49
CA ALA A 138 7.04 16.03 -5.53
C ALA A 138 7.47 14.83 -4.68
N GLY A 139 7.04 14.75 -3.41
CA GLY A 139 7.37 13.65 -2.52
C GLY A 139 6.94 12.29 -3.09
N ARG A 140 5.70 12.20 -3.59
CA ARG A 140 5.16 10.99 -4.24
C ARG A 140 5.93 10.63 -5.51
N GLY A 141 6.19 11.58 -6.39
CA GLY A 141 6.93 11.33 -7.64
C GLY A 141 8.37 10.89 -7.39
N PHE A 142 9.07 11.51 -6.44
CA PHE A 142 10.45 11.15 -6.15
C PHE A 142 10.56 9.83 -5.38
N ILE A 143 9.64 9.53 -4.45
CA ILE A 143 9.65 8.22 -3.81
C ILE A 143 9.31 7.10 -4.82
N SER A 144 8.42 7.33 -5.79
CA SER A 144 8.17 6.39 -6.89
C SER A 144 9.40 6.21 -7.78
N LEU A 145 10.16 7.28 -8.05
CA LEU A 145 11.43 7.20 -8.79
C LEU A 145 12.46 6.28 -8.08
N PHE A 146 12.37 6.15 -6.76
CA PHE A 146 13.13 5.17 -5.99
C PHE A 146 12.45 3.79 -6.00
N HIS A 147 11.17 3.73 -5.66
CA HIS A 147 10.47 2.48 -5.33
C HIS A 147 10.22 1.57 -6.54
N VAL A 148 9.88 2.12 -7.71
CA VAL A 148 9.62 1.31 -8.91
C VAL A 148 10.88 0.54 -9.36
N PRO A 149 12.06 1.17 -9.54
CA PRO A 149 13.29 0.44 -9.82
C PRO A 149 13.71 -0.51 -8.69
N TYR A 150 13.45 -0.13 -7.43
CA TYR A 150 13.73 -0.96 -6.26
C TYR A 150 12.94 -2.29 -6.28
N VAL A 151 11.64 -2.26 -6.55
CA VAL A 151 10.82 -3.48 -6.65
C VAL A 151 11.31 -4.38 -7.79
N ALA A 152 11.63 -3.78 -8.94
CA ALA A 152 12.17 -4.52 -10.07
C ALA A 152 13.54 -5.15 -9.77
N LEU A 153 14.43 -4.46 -9.04
CA LEU A 153 15.71 -5.00 -8.58
C LEU A 153 15.52 -6.22 -7.67
N GLY A 154 14.47 -6.22 -6.83
CA GLY A 154 14.14 -7.35 -5.96
C GLY A 154 13.76 -8.62 -6.71
N ALA A 155 13.08 -8.49 -7.84
CA ALA A 155 12.77 -9.64 -8.71
C ALA A 155 14.03 -10.22 -9.39
N GLU A 156 15.05 -9.37 -9.60
CA GLU A 156 16.34 -9.75 -10.19
C GLU A 156 17.33 -10.29 -9.13
N LEU A 157 17.11 -9.99 -7.84
CA LEU A 157 17.99 -10.37 -6.74
C LEU A 157 17.97 -11.86 -6.45
N ALA A 158 16.84 -12.55 -6.68
CA ALA A 158 16.66 -13.97 -6.40
C ALA A 158 15.94 -14.68 -7.54
N THR A 159 16.47 -15.80 -8.02
CA THR A 159 15.86 -16.61 -9.10
C THR A 159 15.05 -17.78 -8.54
N GLY A 160 15.47 -18.37 -7.42
CA GLY A 160 14.81 -19.53 -6.78
C GLY A 160 13.53 -19.12 -6.01
N TYR A 161 12.51 -19.99 -6.03
CA TYR A 161 11.22 -19.74 -5.34
C TYR A 161 11.38 -19.45 -3.84
N ALA A 162 12.17 -20.28 -3.14
CA ALA A 162 12.40 -20.10 -1.69
C ALA A 162 13.14 -18.79 -1.38
N GLU A 163 14.12 -18.42 -2.22
CA GLU A 163 14.88 -17.20 -2.05
C GLU A 163 14.02 -15.93 -2.32
N ARG A 164 13.15 -15.96 -3.33
CA ARG A 164 12.17 -14.90 -3.57
C ARG A 164 11.26 -14.69 -2.38
N THR A 165 10.74 -15.78 -1.81
CA THR A 165 9.91 -15.73 -0.60
C THR A 165 10.69 -15.12 0.57
N SER A 166 11.93 -15.55 0.78
CA SER A 166 12.80 -15.00 1.83
C SER A 166 12.99 -13.48 1.66
N VAL A 167 13.32 -13.01 0.45
CA VAL A 167 13.48 -11.56 0.15
C VAL A 167 12.20 -10.77 0.47
N VAL A 168 11.03 -11.30 0.13
CA VAL A 168 9.74 -10.67 0.44
C VAL A 168 9.51 -10.59 1.94
N VAL A 169 9.84 -11.64 2.71
CA VAL A 169 9.70 -11.65 4.18
C VAL A 169 10.60 -10.58 4.82
N TYR A 170 11.90 -10.54 4.46
CA TYR A 170 12.83 -9.52 4.97
C TYR A 170 12.30 -8.10 4.68
N ARG A 171 11.83 -7.86 3.45
CA ARG A 171 11.24 -6.60 3.03
C ARG A 171 10.03 -6.20 3.87
N SER A 172 9.09 -7.11 4.07
CA SER A 172 7.85 -6.86 4.83
C SER A 172 8.15 -6.55 6.29
N VAL A 173 9.03 -7.33 6.92
CA VAL A 173 9.45 -7.11 8.32
C VAL A 173 10.11 -5.73 8.48
N ALA A 174 11.03 -5.37 7.60
CA ALA A 174 11.70 -4.07 7.65
C ALA A 174 10.73 -2.89 7.48
N GLY A 175 9.74 -3.02 6.58
CA GLY A 175 8.70 -2.00 6.41
C GLY A 175 7.86 -1.80 7.67
N ILE A 176 7.46 -2.90 8.32
CA ILE A 176 6.69 -2.86 9.58
C ILE A 176 7.53 -2.22 10.70
N LEU A 177 8.77 -2.67 10.89
CA LEU A 177 9.65 -2.13 11.94
C LEU A 177 9.90 -0.62 11.76
N ALA A 178 10.15 -0.18 10.52
CA ALA A 178 10.33 1.24 10.24
C ALA A 178 9.03 2.04 10.50
N GLY A 179 7.87 1.48 10.16
CA GLY A 179 6.58 2.09 10.48
C GLY A 179 6.36 2.26 11.98
N LEU A 180 6.71 1.24 12.78
CA LEU A 180 6.68 1.32 14.25
C LEU A 180 7.61 2.42 14.77
N VAL A 181 8.83 2.52 14.22
CA VAL A 181 9.79 3.56 14.61
C VAL A 181 9.27 4.97 14.27
N ILE A 182 8.76 5.20 13.07
CA ILE A 182 8.20 6.51 12.68
C ILE A 182 6.97 6.86 13.51
N THR A 183 6.10 5.89 13.81
CA THR A 183 4.94 6.08 14.69
C THR A 183 5.39 6.47 16.10
N ALA A 184 6.41 5.79 16.65
CA ALA A 184 6.96 6.13 17.96
C ALA A 184 7.64 7.51 17.98
N LEU A 185 8.42 7.85 16.93
CA LEU A 185 9.00 9.18 16.79
C LEU A 185 7.91 10.26 16.77
N GLY A 186 6.84 10.05 16.03
CA GLY A 186 5.71 10.99 16.01
C GLY A 186 5.08 11.12 17.41
N PHE A 187 4.45 10.07 17.88
CA PHE A 187 3.57 10.16 19.05
C PHE A 187 4.30 10.28 20.39
N SER A 188 5.49 9.65 20.54
CA SER A 188 6.20 9.63 21.84
C SER A 188 7.32 10.66 21.95
N VAL A 189 7.82 11.22 20.84
CA VAL A 189 8.94 12.18 20.89
C VAL A 189 8.48 13.57 20.49
N PHE A 190 7.91 13.73 19.29
CA PHE A 190 7.58 15.07 18.77
C PHE A 190 6.19 15.56 19.15
N PHE A 191 5.23 14.67 19.35
CA PHE A 191 3.84 15.00 19.67
C PHE A 191 3.41 14.55 21.05
N ALA A 192 4.36 14.27 21.96
CA ALA A 192 4.07 14.01 23.35
C ALA A 192 3.37 15.21 24.03
N ASP A 193 2.73 14.98 25.17
CA ASP A 193 2.08 16.00 25.99
C ASP A 193 1.05 16.85 25.22
N GLY A 194 0.23 16.20 24.36
CA GLY A 194 -0.81 16.87 23.56
C GLY A 194 -0.27 17.61 22.34
N GLY A 195 1.01 17.39 21.99
CA GLY A 195 1.70 18.09 20.90
C GLY A 195 1.17 17.82 19.50
N LEU A 196 0.26 16.84 19.29
CA LEU A 196 -0.33 16.60 17.98
C LEU A 196 -1.15 17.81 17.45
N GLN A 197 -1.70 18.62 18.34
CA GLN A 197 -2.40 19.86 17.99
C GLN A 197 -1.47 21.08 17.90
N ARG A 198 -0.17 20.95 18.26
CA ARG A 198 0.79 22.03 18.26
C ARG A 198 1.66 22.02 17.00
N ALA A 199 1.99 23.19 16.48
CA ALA A 199 2.76 23.32 15.25
C ALA A 199 4.26 23.02 15.43
N ASP A 200 4.82 23.23 16.62
CA ASP A 200 6.24 23.23 16.92
C ASP A 200 6.91 21.84 16.74
N GLY A 201 6.18 20.75 16.97
CA GLY A 201 6.69 19.39 16.80
C GLY A 201 6.84 18.93 15.34
N TYR A 202 6.03 19.47 14.43
CA TYR A 202 5.96 18.95 13.06
C TYR A 202 7.23 19.15 12.21
N PRO A 203 7.93 20.31 12.24
CA PRO A 203 9.18 20.45 11.50
C PRO A 203 10.26 19.46 11.99
N GLY A 204 10.40 19.29 13.32
CA GLY A 204 11.31 18.33 13.90
C GLY A 204 10.99 16.89 13.49
N PHE A 205 9.71 16.52 13.54
CA PHE A 205 9.23 15.22 13.07
C PHE A 205 9.53 15.01 11.57
N GLY A 206 9.17 15.97 10.73
CA GLY A 206 9.36 15.88 9.27
C GLY A 206 10.83 15.68 8.88
N TRP A 207 11.73 16.47 9.45
CA TRP A 207 13.17 16.33 9.17
C TRP A 207 13.77 15.06 9.78
N SER A 208 13.27 14.58 10.92
CA SER A 208 13.70 13.30 11.50
C SER A 208 13.25 12.12 10.64
N ALA A 209 11.99 12.12 10.16
CA ALA A 209 11.49 11.13 9.21
C ALA A 209 12.28 11.17 7.89
N ALA A 210 12.57 12.37 7.36
CA ALA A 210 13.41 12.57 6.19
C ALA A 210 14.83 12.02 6.40
N GLY A 211 15.41 12.16 7.60
CA GLY A 211 16.68 11.56 7.99
C GLY A 211 16.65 10.02 7.97
N VAL A 212 15.61 9.41 8.50
CA VAL A 212 15.41 7.95 8.43
C VAL A 212 15.31 7.49 6.97
N LEU A 213 14.54 8.19 6.13
CA LEU A 213 14.44 7.94 4.70
C LEU A 213 15.82 8.00 4.03
N PHE A 214 16.58 9.06 4.29
CA PHE A 214 17.93 9.24 3.73
C PHE A 214 18.84 8.06 4.08
N VAL A 215 18.89 7.65 5.35
CA VAL A 215 19.71 6.53 5.81
C VAL A 215 19.28 5.22 5.16
N CYS A 216 17.97 4.91 5.18
CA CYS A 216 17.45 3.66 4.62
C CYS A 216 17.65 3.56 3.10
N MET A 217 17.33 4.62 2.35
CA MET A 217 17.49 4.65 0.89
C MET A 217 18.97 4.57 0.50
N SER A 218 19.85 5.33 1.18
CA SER A 218 21.29 5.34 0.92
C SER A 218 21.91 3.98 1.23
N ALA A 219 21.59 3.39 2.38
CA ALA A 219 22.09 2.08 2.77
C ALA A 219 21.65 0.98 1.79
N CYS A 220 20.39 1.03 1.32
CA CYS A 220 19.87 0.12 0.29
C CYS A 220 20.71 0.23 -1.00
N CYS A 221 20.91 1.45 -1.51
CA CYS A 221 21.68 1.67 -2.74
C CYS A 221 23.15 1.27 -2.59
N LEU A 222 23.80 1.63 -1.49
CA LEU A 222 25.21 1.31 -1.23
C LEU A 222 25.43 -0.20 -1.07
N GLY A 223 24.57 -0.88 -0.31
CA GLY A 223 24.67 -2.31 -0.06
C GLY A 223 24.44 -3.17 -1.30
N LEU A 224 23.62 -2.69 -2.24
CA LEU A 224 23.31 -3.43 -3.47
C LEU A 224 24.15 -3.00 -4.68
N ARG A 225 25.03 -2.00 -4.55
CA ARG A 225 25.78 -1.42 -5.67
C ARG A 225 26.51 -2.45 -6.52
N ARG A 226 27.24 -3.37 -5.87
CA ARG A 226 28.03 -4.39 -6.58
C ARG A 226 27.15 -5.38 -7.31
N HIS A 227 26.07 -5.82 -6.67
CA HIS A 227 25.11 -6.76 -7.25
C HIS A 227 24.36 -6.15 -8.44
N ALA A 228 23.83 -4.95 -8.31
CA ALA A 228 23.11 -4.28 -9.38
C ALA A 228 23.98 -4.00 -10.62
N ALA A 229 25.29 -3.74 -10.43
CA ALA A 229 26.23 -3.57 -11.52
C ALA A 229 26.56 -4.88 -12.29
N SER A 230 26.41 -6.05 -11.63
CA SER A 230 26.69 -7.36 -12.25
C SER A 230 25.49 -7.95 -13.01
N LEU A 231 24.29 -7.35 -12.89
CA LEU A 231 23.10 -7.87 -13.56
C LEU A 231 23.15 -7.66 -15.07
N PRO A 232 22.69 -8.66 -15.87
CA PRO A 232 22.63 -8.55 -17.32
C PRO A 232 21.77 -7.37 -17.76
N GLN A 233 22.20 -6.66 -18.77
CA GLN A 233 21.38 -5.60 -19.39
C GLN A 233 20.55 -6.24 -20.50
N PRO A 234 19.20 -6.25 -20.42
CA PRO A 234 18.38 -6.81 -21.48
C PRO A 234 18.45 -5.96 -22.74
N GLU A 235 18.22 -6.59 -23.87
CA GLU A 235 18.00 -5.92 -25.16
C GLU A 235 16.73 -5.05 -25.08
N ARG A 236 16.72 -3.95 -25.85
CA ARG A 236 15.61 -2.98 -25.84
C ARG A 236 14.27 -3.67 -26.10
N ILE A 237 13.30 -3.43 -25.22
CA ILE A 237 11.91 -3.84 -25.44
C ILE A 237 11.32 -2.94 -26.54
N ALA A 238 11.02 -3.53 -27.68
CA ALA A 238 10.72 -2.82 -28.94
C ALA A 238 9.34 -2.14 -29.04
N GLN A 239 8.45 -2.20 -28.04
CA GLN A 239 7.12 -1.63 -28.16
C GLN A 239 6.66 -0.88 -26.91
N PRO A 240 6.19 0.38 -27.03
CA PRO A 240 5.68 1.15 -25.90
C PRO A 240 4.38 0.51 -25.36
N MET A 241 4.36 0.26 -24.05
CA MET A 241 3.25 -0.32 -23.28
C MET A 241 1.94 0.47 -23.45
N VAL A 242 2.05 1.78 -23.64
CA VAL A 242 0.92 2.73 -23.71
C VAL A 242 -0.07 2.41 -24.83
N GLN A 243 0.38 1.85 -25.97
CA GLN A 243 -0.50 1.55 -27.10
C GLN A 243 -1.33 0.27 -26.91
N ARG A 244 -0.86 -0.66 -26.10
CA ARG A 244 -1.54 -1.94 -25.83
C ARG A 244 -2.49 -1.87 -24.64
N LEU A 245 -2.21 -0.98 -23.69
CA LEU A 245 -2.92 -0.88 -22.42
C LEU A 245 -4.46 -0.76 -22.57
N PRO A 246 -5.04 0.08 -23.45
CA PRO A 246 -6.49 0.21 -23.57
C PRO A 246 -7.18 -1.07 -24.02
N ILE A 247 -6.56 -1.81 -24.94
CA ILE A 247 -7.10 -3.08 -25.45
C ILE A 247 -7.02 -4.15 -24.37
N GLU A 248 -5.89 -4.25 -23.70
CA GLU A 248 -5.64 -5.22 -22.63
C GLU A 248 -6.55 -4.97 -21.41
N VAL A 249 -6.75 -3.71 -21.03
CA VAL A 249 -7.71 -3.33 -19.97
C VAL A 249 -9.13 -3.76 -20.35
N LYS A 250 -9.57 -3.51 -21.58
CA LYS A 250 -10.89 -3.95 -22.04
C LYS A 250 -11.04 -5.48 -21.99
N GLU A 251 -9.99 -6.23 -22.34
CA GLU A 251 -10.00 -7.70 -22.25
C GLU A 251 -10.18 -8.20 -20.82
N ILE A 252 -9.44 -7.67 -19.84
CA ILE A 252 -9.57 -8.13 -18.43
C ILE A 252 -10.92 -7.76 -17.83
N PHE A 253 -11.47 -6.58 -18.18
CA PHE A 253 -12.81 -6.19 -17.75
C PHE A 253 -13.93 -6.98 -18.43
N ALA A 254 -13.67 -7.76 -19.49
CA ALA A 254 -14.61 -8.74 -20.03
C ALA A 254 -14.85 -9.93 -19.06
N ASN A 255 -13.85 -10.28 -18.24
CA ASN A 255 -14.00 -11.32 -17.22
C ASN A 255 -14.90 -10.83 -16.06
N ARG A 256 -16.03 -11.52 -15.83
CA ARG A 256 -17.00 -11.19 -14.77
C ARG A 256 -16.40 -11.32 -13.37
N SER A 257 -15.61 -12.36 -13.13
CA SER A 257 -14.98 -12.62 -11.83
C SER A 257 -13.98 -11.52 -11.48
N PHE A 258 -13.18 -11.07 -12.46
CA PHE A 258 -12.30 -9.92 -12.30
C PHE A 258 -13.08 -8.64 -11.95
N ARG A 259 -14.13 -8.32 -12.71
CA ARG A 259 -14.92 -7.10 -12.44
C ARG A 259 -15.47 -7.06 -11.02
N LEU A 260 -16.08 -8.17 -10.56
CA LEU A 260 -16.65 -8.25 -9.21
C LEU A 260 -15.57 -8.09 -8.12
N LEU A 261 -14.44 -8.75 -8.29
CA LEU A 261 -13.31 -8.65 -7.37
C LEU A 261 -12.70 -7.24 -7.36
N PHE A 262 -12.49 -6.65 -8.54
CA PHE A 262 -11.94 -5.31 -8.71
C PHE A 262 -12.85 -4.24 -8.11
N VAL A 263 -14.14 -4.24 -8.43
CA VAL A 263 -15.12 -3.26 -7.93
C VAL A 263 -15.26 -3.38 -6.41
N SER A 264 -15.36 -4.61 -5.89
CA SER A 264 -15.40 -4.83 -4.44
C SER A 264 -14.12 -4.32 -3.75
N ALA A 265 -12.94 -4.59 -4.32
CA ALA A 265 -11.68 -4.11 -3.77
C ALA A 265 -11.62 -2.56 -3.76
N VAL A 266 -11.98 -1.91 -4.87
CA VAL A 266 -12.04 -0.43 -4.95
C VAL A 266 -12.95 0.14 -3.86
N ILE A 267 -14.17 -0.36 -3.73
CA ILE A 267 -15.14 0.15 -2.74
C ILE A 267 -14.62 -0.07 -1.30
N THR A 268 -14.03 -1.24 -1.02
CA THR A 268 -13.44 -1.53 0.30
C THR A 268 -12.28 -0.57 0.61
N PHE A 269 -11.38 -0.35 -0.33
CA PHE A 269 -10.24 0.55 -0.12
C PHE A 269 -10.63 2.03 -0.04
N VAL A 270 -11.71 2.45 -0.70
CA VAL A 270 -12.31 3.80 -0.50
C VAL A 270 -12.80 3.94 0.95
N ALA A 271 -13.57 2.97 1.45
CA ALA A 271 -14.07 3.00 2.83
C ALA A 271 -12.91 3.02 3.84
N GLN A 272 -11.88 2.22 3.61
CA GLN A 272 -10.69 2.18 4.46
C GLN A 272 -9.90 3.48 4.41
N GLY A 273 -9.70 4.06 3.23
CA GLY A 273 -9.00 5.34 3.06
C GLY A 273 -9.72 6.48 3.79
N LEU A 274 -11.05 6.54 3.68
CA LEU A 274 -11.88 7.52 4.40
C LEU A 274 -11.73 7.37 5.92
N ASN A 275 -11.92 6.15 6.45
CA ASN A 275 -11.80 5.90 7.88
C ASN A 275 -10.39 6.19 8.40
N ALA A 276 -9.35 5.67 7.76
CA ALA A 276 -7.97 5.82 8.18
C ALA A 276 -7.52 7.31 8.22
N THR A 277 -7.97 8.11 7.28
CA THR A 277 -7.66 9.55 7.21
C THR A 277 -8.23 10.32 8.39
N LEU A 278 -9.41 9.95 8.88
CA LEU A 278 -10.08 10.60 10.00
C LEU A 278 -9.71 10.04 11.38
N ASN A 279 -8.89 8.98 11.46
CA ASN A 279 -8.54 8.34 12.73
C ASN A 279 -7.99 9.32 13.76
N SER A 280 -7.01 10.15 13.40
CA SER A 280 -6.41 11.11 14.33
C SER A 280 -7.41 12.14 14.82
N HIS A 281 -8.34 12.61 13.96
CA HIS A 281 -9.41 13.53 14.35
C HIS A 281 -10.36 12.89 15.38
N ALA A 282 -10.79 11.64 15.10
CA ALA A 282 -11.68 10.93 16.02
C ALA A 282 -10.99 10.63 17.35
N PHE A 283 -9.74 10.15 17.33
CA PHE A 283 -9.01 9.81 18.55
C PHE A 283 -8.75 11.02 19.45
N VAL A 284 -8.39 12.16 18.85
CA VAL A 284 -8.12 13.40 19.60
C VAL A 284 -9.40 14.09 20.07
N PHE A 285 -10.40 14.25 19.21
CA PHE A 285 -11.54 15.12 19.49
C PHE A 285 -12.81 14.43 19.98
N VAL A 286 -12.95 13.11 19.77
CA VAL A 286 -14.10 12.34 20.28
C VAL A 286 -13.71 11.52 21.49
N TRP A 287 -12.61 10.76 21.35
CA TRP A 287 -12.15 9.85 22.40
C TRP A 287 -11.20 10.49 23.39
N LEU A 288 -10.76 11.74 23.12
CA LEU A 288 -9.86 12.55 23.97
C LEU A 288 -8.59 11.78 24.39
N LEU A 289 -8.04 11.00 23.46
CA LEU A 289 -6.85 10.20 23.69
C LEU A 289 -5.60 11.08 23.65
N LYS A 290 -4.67 10.81 24.54
CA LYS A 290 -3.33 11.39 24.48
C LYS A 290 -2.56 10.86 23.27
N SER A 291 -1.65 11.67 22.74
CA SER A 291 -0.83 11.30 21.57
C SER A 291 -0.10 9.97 21.80
N GLU A 292 0.50 9.76 22.97
CA GLU A 292 1.22 8.55 23.34
C GLU A 292 0.31 7.31 23.35
N SER A 293 -0.97 7.48 23.67
CA SER A 293 -1.96 6.41 23.66
C SER A 293 -2.33 5.96 22.25
N ILE A 294 -2.36 6.89 21.29
CA ILE A 294 -2.74 6.61 19.89
C ILE A 294 -1.76 5.65 19.22
N GLN A 295 -0.47 5.72 19.53
CA GLN A 295 0.51 4.77 18.99
C GLN A 295 0.20 3.32 19.35
N PHE A 296 -0.26 3.06 20.58
CA PHE A 296 -0.58 1.69 21.01
C PHE A 296 -1.80 1.12 20.30
N ILE A 297 -2.74 1.98 19.86
CA ILE A 297 -3.86 1.58 18.99
C ILE A 297 -3.33 1.16 17.62
N SER A 298 -2.38 1.92 17.07
CA SER A 298 -1.72 1.58 15.79
C SER A 298 -0.93 0.27 15.90
N TYR A 299 -0.26 0.03 17.02
CA TYR A 299 0.46 -1.23 17.27
C TYR A 299 -0.50 -2.41 17.38
N ALA A 300 -1.62 -2.26 18.09
CA ALA A 300 -2.65 -3.29 18.18
C ALA A 300 -3.20 -3.66 16.79
N PHE A 301 -3.43 -2.67 15.92
CA PHE A 301 -3.83 -2.89 14.54
C PHE A 301 -2.79 -3.72 13.76
N ILE A 302 -1.49 -3.38 13.88
CA ILE A 302 -0.41 -4.10 13.18
C ILE A 302 -0.31 -5.55 13.68
N VAL A 303 -0.44 -5.78 14.99
CA VAL A 303 -0.44 -7.13 15.56
C VAL A 303 -1.64 -7.93 15.03
N GLY A 304 -2.82 -7.32 14.99
CA GLY A 304 -4.02 -7.93 14.40
C GLY A 304 -3.82 -8.26 12.90
N LEU A 305 -3.23 -7.34 12.13
CA LEU A 305 -2.93 -7.53 10.72
C LEU A 305 -2.00 -8.72 10.49
N LEU A 306 -0.92 -8.82 11.26
CA LEU A 306 0.03 -9.94 11.16
C LEU A 306 -0.63 -11.26 11.52
N LEU A 307 -1.47 -11.29 12.56
CA LEU A 307 -2.25 -12.47 12.92
C LEU A 307 -3.21 -12.85 11.80
N GLY A 308 -3.93 -11.89 11.23
CA GLY A 308 -4.84 -12.11 10.11
C GLY A 308 -4.14 -12.68 8.89
N VAL A 309 -3.00 -12.11 8.50
CA VAL A 309 -2.15 -12.60 7.40
C VAL A 309 -1.68 -14.04 7.65
N GLY A 310 -1.27 -14.37 8.89
CA GLY A 310 -0.81 -15.72 9.25
C GLY A 310 -1.93 -16.77 9.31
N VAL A 311 -3.15 -16.36 9.68
CA VAL A 311 -4.30 -17.25 9.84
C VAL A 311 -5.06 -17.45 8.53
N ALA A 312 -5.14 -16.44 7.65
CA ALA A 312 -5.90 -16.50 6.41
C ALA A 312 -5.60 -17.72 5.52
N PRO A 313 -4.33 -18.11 5.27
CA PRO A 313 -4.04 -19.29 4.46
C PRO A 313 -4.60 -20.59 5.07
N ARG A 314 -4.55 -20.73 6.41
CA ARG A 314 -5.09 -21.89 7.11
C ARG A 314 -6.62 -21.96 7.01
N LEU A 315 -7.30 -20.83 7.08
CA LEU A 315 -8.73 -20.76 6.87
C LEU A 315 -9.10 -21.11 5.42
N GLN A 316 -8.32 -20.63 4.44
CA GLN A 316 -8.53 -20.97 3.02
C GLN A 316 -8.36 -22.47 2.72
N LEU A 317 -7.66 -23.23 3.54
CA LEU A 317 -7.63 -24.70 3.41
C LEU A 317 -8.96 -25.36 3.84
N ARG A 318 -9.68 -24.76 4.80
CA ARG A 318 -10.91 -25.33 5.40
C ARG A 318 -12.20 -24.80 4.80
N MET A 319 -12.18 -23.58 4.26
CA MET A 319 -13.35 -22.91 3.68
C MET A 319 -13.03 -22.25 2.35
N GLU A 320 -14.03 -21.81 1.61
CA GLU A 320 -13.88 -21.06 0.37
C GLU A 320 -13.15 -19.72 0.60
N LYS A 321 -12.25 -19.32 -0.31
CA LYS A 321 -11.53 -18.02 -0.26
C LYS A 321 -12.52 -16.87 -0.13
N LYS A 322 -13.65 -16.93 -0.83
CA LYS A 322 -14.76 -15.97 -0.75
C LYS A 322 -15.25 -15.77 0.68
N ASN A 323 -15.44 -16.84 1.45
CA ASN A 323 -15.92 -16.74 2.82
C ASN A 323 -14.88 -16.09 3.74
N VAL A 324 -13.58 -16.32 3.51
CA VAL A 324 -12.51 -15.65 4.26
C VAL A 324 -12.55 -14.13 4.02
N VAL A 325 -12.76 -13.69 2.78
CA VAL A 325 -12.96 -12.25 2.46
C VAL A 325 -14.20 -11.70 3.15
N LEU A 326 -15.34 -12.41 3.07
CA LEU A 326 -16.58 -11.97 3.70
C LEU A 326 -16.45 -11.82 5.23
N ILE A 327 -15.75 -12.75 5.88
CA ILE A 327 -15.41 -12.63 7.32
C ILE A 327 -14.53 -11.41 7.55
N GLY A 328 -13.50 -11.19 6.72
CA GLY A 328 -12.63 -10.02 6.81
C GLY A 328 -13.40 -8.70 6.69
N LEU A 329 -14.31 -8.61 5.69
CA LEU A 329 -15.17 -7.44 5.51
C LEU A 329 -16.14 -7.27 6.70
N ALA A 330 -16.72 -8.36 7.21
CA ALA A 330 -17.60 -8.30 8.38
C ALA A 330 -16.86 -7.79 9.64
N LEU A 331 -15.60 -8.20 9.85
CA LEU A 331 -14.77 -7.69 10.94
C LEU A 331 -14.46 -6.19 10.79
N LEU A 332 -14.20 -5.72 9.56
CA LEU A 332 -14.01 -4.29 9.28
C LEU A 332 -15.30 -3.49 9.51
N ILE A 333 -16.44 -3.99 9.05
CA ILE A 333 -17.75 -3.37 9.28
C ILE A 333 -18.05 -3.32 10.79
N ALA A 334 -17.83 -4.41 11.50
CA ALA A 334 -18.00 -4.45 12.96
C ALA A 334 -17.10 -3.44 13.68
N ASN A 335 -15.82 -3.32 13.25
CA ASN A 335 -14.90 -2.31 13.76
C ASN A 335 -15.47 -0.89 13.62
N TRP A 336 -16.11 -0.58 12.49
CA TRP A 336 -16.64 0.75 12.21
C TRP A 336 -18.02 1.01 12.81
N LEU A 337 -18.72 -0.01 13.31
CA LEU A 337 -20.08 0.13 13.86
C LEU A 337 -20.15 -0.08 15.37
N VAL A 338 -19.37 -1.02 15.95
CA VAL A 338 -19.62 -1.45 17.34
C VAL A 338 -19.37 -0.33 18.34
N ILE A 339 -18.16 0.20 18.40
CA ILE A 339 -17.81 1.26 19.37
C ILE A 339 -18.43 2.58 18.95
N GLN A 340 -18.34 2.95 17.68
CA GLN A 340 -18.89 4.18 17.14
C GLN A 340 -20.42 4.23 17.25
N GLY A 341 -21.10 3.11 16.94
CA GLY A 341 -22.54 3.00 17.10
C GLY A 341 -22.98 3.05 18.56
N SER A 342 -22.25 2.41 19.48
CA SER A 342 -22.54 2.50 20.91
C SER A 342 -22.38 3.92 21.46
N TRP A 343 -21.39 4.66 20.96
CA TRP A 343 -21.19 6.07 21.29
C TRP A 343 -22.35 6.94 20.76
N LEU A 344 -22.74 6.75 19.49
CA LEU A 344 -23.86 7.49 18.85
C LEU A 344 -25.21 7.26 19.56
N LEU A 345 -25.40 6.05 20.12
CA LEU A 345 -26.60 5.69 20.87
C LEU A 345 -26.53 6.13 22.35
N GLY A 346 -25.44 6.72 22.79
CA GLY A 346 -25.24 7.12 24.18
C GLY A 346 -25.12 5.96 25.18
N VAL A 347 -24.91 4.74 24.70
CA VAL A 347 -24.82 3.54 25.53
C VAL A 347 -23.43 3.36 26.15
N TYR A 348 -22.39 3.67 25.36
CA TYR A 348 -21.01 3.48 25.79
C TYR A 348 -20.10 4.54 25.12
N SER A 349 -19.63 5.49 25.92
CA SER A 349 -18.82 6.63 25.45
C SER A 349 -17.60 6.86 26.33
N PRO A 350 -16.63 5.92 26.37
CA PRO A 350 -15.41 6.10 27.17
C PRO A 350 -14.55 7.21 26.55
N VAL A 351 -13.84 7.97 27.40
CA VAL A 351 -12.93 9.04 27.01
C VAL A 351 -11.59 8.90 27.73
N GLY A 352 -10.53 9.48 27.16
CA GLY A 352 -9.20 9.43 27.73
C GLY A 352 -8.68 8.01 27.93
N ASP A 353 -8.07 7.74 29.07
CA ASP A 353 -7.44 6.43 29.34
C ASP A 353 -8.46 5.28 29.37
N ALA A 354 -9.74 5.53 29.71
CA ALA A 354 -10.79 4.52 29.66
C ALA A 354 -11.14 4.08 28.22
N ALA A 355 -10.89 4.92 27.23
CA ALA A 355 -11.12 4.59 25.81
C ALA A 355 -9.97 3.74 25.22
N LEU A 356 -8.79 3.71 25.82
CA LEU A 356 -7.60 3.10 25.22
C LEU A 356 -7.79 1.61 24.96
N ALA A 357 -8.11 0.82 26.00
CA ALA A 357 -8.24 -0.64 25.85
C ALA A 357 -9.36 -1.07 24.86
N PRO A 358 -10.58 -0.48 24.91
CA PRO A 358 -11.60 -0.73 23.89
C PRO A 358 -11.14 -0.40 22.47
N MET A 359 -10.43 0.73 22.28
CA MET A 359 -9.93 1.13 20.95
C MET A 359 -8.80 0.23 20.46
N GLN A 360 -7.92 -0.22 21.35
CA GLN A 360 -6.90 -1.22 21.01
C GLN A 360 -7.54 -2.53 20.53
N LEU A 361 -8.52 -3.06 21.28
CA LEU A 361 -9.22 -4.29 20.90
C LEU A 361 -9.95 -4.11 19.56
N ASN A 362 -10.63 -2.99 19.37
CA ASN A 362 -11.33 -2.65 18.15
C ASN A 362 -10.36 -2.62 16.96
N SER A 363 -9.24 -1.92 17.08
CA SER A 363 -8.21 -1.83 16.04
C SER A 363 -7.51 -3.16 15.79
N PHE A 364 -7.28 -3.98 16.81
CA PHE A 364 -6.74 -5.34 16.66
C PHE A 364 -7.67 -6.21 15.80
N VAL A 365 -8.99 -6.18 16.05
CA VAL A 365 -9.99 -6.89 15.26
C VAL A 365 -10.02 -6.39 13.81
N ALA A 366 -9.93 -5.06 13.60
CA ALA A 366 -9.82 -4.47 12.27
C ALA A 366 -8.57 -4.96 11.53
N GLY A 367 -7.43 -5.04 12.24
CA GLY A 367 -6.20 -5.58 11.69
C GLY A 367 -6.38 -7.02 11.18
N ILE A 368 -7.01 -7.90 11.97
CA ILE A 368 -7.31 -9.28 11.54
C ILE A 368 -8.17 -9.27 10.28
N GLY A 369 -9.23 -8.47 10.26
CA GLY A 369 -10.12 -8.35 9.10
C GLY A 369 -9.39 -7.92 7.84
N LEU A 370 -8.55 -6.87 7.96
CA LEU A 370 -7.73 -6.41 6.84
C LEU A 370 -6.69 -7.44 6.40
N GLY A 371 -6.11 -8.20 7.33
CA GLY A 371 -5.19 -9.29 7.03
C GLY A 371 -5.85 -10.37 6.17
N PHE A 372 -7.10 -10.74 6.46
CA PHE A 372 -7.89 -11.68 5.66
C PHE A 372 -8.11 -11.15 4.24
N VAL A 373 -8.48 -9.89 4.09
CA VAL A 373 -8.70 -9.24 2.80
C VAL A 373 -7.39 -9.18 1.99
N ASN A 374 -6.30 -8.72 2.61
CA ASN A 374 -5.01 -8.52 1.95
C ASN A 374 -4.36 -9.82 1.43
N VAL A 375 -4.60 -10.96 2.08
CA VAL A 375 -4.14 -12.27 1.59
C VAL A 375 -5.07 -12.84 0.54
N SER A 376 -6.38 -12.66 0.73
CA SER A 376 -7.37 -13.33 -0.10
C SER A 376 -7.56 -12.66 -1.46
N TYR A 377 -7.58 -11.33 -1.54
CA TYR A 377 -7.74 -10.62 -2.81
C TYR A 377 -6.67 -10.98 -3.85
N PRO A 378 -5.37 -10.93 -3.55
CA PRO A 378 -4.35 -11.38 -4.50
C PRO A 378 -4.47 -12.85 -4.89
N SER A 379 -4.81 -13.73 -3.94
CA SER A 379 -5.03 -15.15 -4.21
C SER A 379 -6.21 -15.39 -5.16
N MET A 380 -7.31 -14.67 -4.98
CA MET A 380 -8.49 -14.76 -5.86
C MET A 380 -8.25 -14.07 -7.20
N MET A 381 -7.36 -13.06 -7.24
CA MET A 381 -6.94 -12.42 -8.49
C MET A 381 -6.16 -13.39 -9.38
N ALA A 382 -5.33 -14.26 -8.79
CA ALA A 382 -4.66 -15.34 -9.52
C ALA A 382 -5.68 -16.35 -10.09
N ASP A 383 -6.70 -16.75 -9.28
CA ASP A 383 -7.77 -17.64 -9.76
C ASP A 383 -8.55 -17.02 -10.93
N ALA A 384 -8.82 -15.72 -10.88
CA ALA A 384 -9.49 -14.99 -11.96
C ALA A 384 -8.60 -14.87 -13.23
N ALA A 385 -7.27 -14.80 -13.06
CA ALA A 385 -6.34 -14.82 -14.18
C ALA A 385 -6.29 -16.20 -14.87
N ASP A 386 -6.37 -17.30 -14.10
CA ASP A 386 -6.51 -18.66 -14.65
C ASP A 386 -7.86 -18.84 -15.39
N GLU A 387 -8.96 -18.30 -14.85
CA GLU A 387 -10.25 -18.26 -15.54
C GLU A 387 -10.16 -17.47 -16.86
N HIS A 388 -9.45 -16.36 -16.87
CA HIS A 388 -9.22 -15.57 -18.10
C HIS A 388 -8.46 -16.39 -19.16
N GLU A 389 -7.38 -17.09 -18.76
CA GLU A 389 -6.63 -17.96 -19.68
C GLU A 389 -7.54 -19.05 -20.25
N HIS A 390 -8.43 -19.63 -19.42
CA HIS A 390 -9.39 -20.64 -19.86
C HIS A 390 -10.42 -20.10 -20.87
N LEU A 391 -10.97 -18.91 -20.62
CA LEU A 391 -12.01 -18.30 -21.46
C LEU A 391 -11.47 -17.67 -22.74
N PHE A 392 -10.32 -16.99 -22.67
CA PHE A 392 -9.80 -16.17 -23.78
C PHE A 392 -8.49 -16.72 -24.40
N GLY A 393 -7.94 -17.80 -23.85
CA GLY A 393 -6.74 -18.47 -24.38
C GLY A 393 -5.43 -17.72 -24.17
N ARG A 394 -5.41 -16.64 -23.41
CA ARG A 394 -4.22 -15.82 -23.16
C ARG A 394 -4.03 -15.61 -21.66
N ARG A 395 -2.79 -15.80 -21.16
CA ARG A 395 -2.44 -15.56 -19.76
C ARG A 395 -2.09 -14.09 -19.55
N ARG A 396 -2.82 -13.39 -18.68
CA ARG A 396 -2.67 -11.95 -18.40
C ARG A 396 -2.43 -11.65 -16.91
N GLU A 397 -1.77 -12.57 -16.21
CA GLU A 397 -1.58 -12.52 -14.74
C GLU A 397 -0.98 -11.18 -14.27
N GLY A 398 0.08 -10.70 -14.92
CA GLY A 398 0.72 -9.42 -14.57
C GLY A 398 -0.24 -8.22 -14.61
N LEU A 399 -1.18 -8.21 -15.57
CA LEU A 399 -2.16 -7.14 -15.71
C LEU A 399 -3.24 -7.20 -14.61
N TYR A 400 -3.62 -8.40 -14.16
CA TYR A 400 -4.55 -8.59 -13.05
C TYR A 400 -3.99 -8.05 -11.73
N PHE A 401 -2.72 -8.37 -11.43
CA PHE A 401 -2.06 -7.84 -10.23
C PHE A 401 -1.76 -6.33 -10.31
N ALA A 402 -1.38 -5.83 -11.48
CA ALA A 402 -1.24 -4.39 -11.70
C ALA A 402 -2.57 -3.66 -11.51
N GLY A 403 -3.68 -4.24 -11.99
CA GLY A 403 -5.03 -3.72 -11.78
C GLY A 403 -5.40 -3.62 -10.31
N LEU A 404 -5.10 -4.64 -9.51
CA LEU A 404 -5.36 -4.62 -8.06
C LEU A 404 -4.50 -3.56 -7.34
N GLY A 405 -3.23 -3.44 -7.70
CA GLY A 405 -2.33 -2.41 -7.15
C GLY A 405 -2.80 -1.00 -7.47
N PHE A 406 -3.22 -0.76 -8.73
CA PHE A 406 -3.83 0.50 -9.15
C PHE A 406 -5.14 0.77 -8.40
N ALA A 407 -6.01 -0.24 -8.28
CA ALA A 407 -7.26 -0.13 -7.54
C ALA A 407 -7.03 0.33 -6.10
N ASN A 408 -6.04 -0.26 -5.42
CA ASN A 408 -5.69 0.13 -4.05
C ASN A 408 -5.27 1.61 -3.96
N LYS A 409 -4.29 2.04 -4.75
CA LYS A 409 -3.80 3.43 -4.74
C LYS A 409 -4.89 4.43 -5.10
N ALA A 410 -5.62 4.19 -6.19
CA ALA A 410 -6.69 5.08 -6.66
C ALA A 410 -7.86 5.15 -5.66
N ALA A 411 -8.26 4.02 -5.09
CA ALA A 411 -9.37 3.97 -4.14
C ALA A 411 -9.02 4.67 -2.81
N VAL A 412 -7.83 4.44 -2.27
CA VAL A 412 -7.37 5.17 -1.07
C VAL A 412 -7.31 6.66 -1.34
N SER A 413 -6.85 7.10 -2.52
CA SER A 413 -6.86 8.50 -2.96
C SER A 413 -8.27 9.11 -2.90
N VAL A 414 -9.27 8.40 -3.45
CA VAL A 414 -10.68 8.82 -3.38
C VAL A 414 -11.16 8.87 -1.92
N GLY A 415 -10.79 7.88 -1.09
CA GLY A 415 -11.11 7.86 0.33
C GLY A 415 -10.57 9.06 1.11
N VAL A 416 -9.32 9.44 0.87
CA VAL A 416 -8.68 10.63 1.45
C VAL A 416 -9.40 11.91 1.03
N PHE A 417 -9.74 12.02 -0.26
CA PHE A 417 -10.49 13.17 -0.78
C PHE A 417 -11.89 13.29 -0.15
N LEU A 418 -12.61 12.16 -0.07
CA LEU A 418 -13.93 12.10 0.57
C LEU A 418 -13.85 12.43 2.07
N ALA A 419 -12.79 12.02 2.77
CA ALA A 419 -12.55 12.42 4.15
C ALA A 419 -12.43 13.94 4.31
N GLY A 420 -11.71 14.58 3.39
CA GLY A 420 -11.60 16.04 3.37
C GLY A 420 -12.93 16.73 3.15
N ILE A 421 -13.71 16.31 2.15
CA ILE A 421 -15.07 16.83 1.89
C ILE A 421 -15.96 16.58 3.11
N ALA A 422 -15.86 15.42 3.75
CA ALA A 422 -16.67 15.10 4.93
C ALA A 422 -16.39 16.07 6.09
N LEU A 423 -15.11 16.45 6.35
CA LEU A 423 -14.78 17.45 7.37
C LEU A 423 -15.44 18.81 7.09
N ASP A 424 -15.44 19.27 5.82
CA ASP A 424 -16.07 20.53 5.46
C ASP A 424 -17.60 20.47 5.59
N ILE A 425 -18.23 19.35 5.17
CA ILE A 425 -19.69 19.14 5.30
C ILE A 425 -20.12 19.15 6.77
N ILE A 426 -19.36 18.52 7.66
CA ILE A 426 -19.68 18.52 9.09
C ILE A 426 -19.32 19.84 9.78
N ARG A 427 -18.72 20.78 9.04
CA ARG A 427 -18.23 22.07 9.54
C ARG A 427 -17.25 21.89 10.70
N PHE A 428 -16.25 21.03 10.49
CA PHE A 428 -15.16 20.87 11.45
C PHE A 428 -14.41 22.20 11.57
N PRO A 429 -14.20 22.74 12.81
CA PRO A 429 -13.55 24.04 12.97
C PRO A 429 -12.10 24.03 12.50
N ASP A 430 -11.70 25.02 11.74
CA ASP A 430 -10.35 25.19 11.19
C ASP A 430 -9.36 25.83 12.18
N ASP A 431 -9.84 26.30 13.33
CA ASP A 431 -9.06 26.96 14.38
C ASP A 431 -8.71 26.05 15.59
N MET A 432 -8.97 24.73 15.50
CA MET A 432 -8.73 23.78 16.62
C MET A 432 -7.25 23.68 17.02
N GLY A 433 -6.31 23.99 16.13
CA GLY A 433 -4.89 24.09 16.46
C GLY A 433 -4.55 25.29 17.36
N GLN A 434 -5.37 26.33 17.35
CA GLN A 434 -5.23 27.49 18.24
C GLN A 434 -5.94 27.27 19.59
N ARG A 435 -6.87 26.31 19.65
CA ARG A 435 -7.70 25.96 20.81
C ARG A 435 -7.25 24.63 21.43
N VAL A 436 -5.95 24.49 21.67
CA VAL A 436 -5.40 23.25 22.23
C VAL A 436 -6.06 22.93 23.58
N GLY A 437 -6.61 21.72 23.70
CA GLY A 437 -7.31 21.25 24.91
C GLY A 437 -8.79 21.67 25.01
N GLU A 438 -9.32 22.46 24.09
CA GLU A 438 -10.77 22.73 24.04
C GLU A 438 -11.53 21.52 23.49
N LEU A 439 -12.71 21.31 24.06
CA LEU A 439 -13.61 20.25 23.61
C LEU A 439 -14.34 20.69 22.33
N LEU A 440 -14.39 19.79 21.37
CA LEU A 440 -15.22 19.98 20.18
C LEU A 440 -16.70 19.98 20.57
N ALA A 441 -17.52 20.86 19.96
CA ALA A 441 -18.96 20.90 20.19
C ALA A 441 -19.60 19.53 19.92
N HIS A 442 -20.51 19.09 20.80
CA HIS A 442 -21.08 17.73 20.77
C HIS A 442 -21.76 17.40 19.42
N ASP A 443 -22.41 18.36 18.78
CA ASP A 443 -23.03 18.19 17.47
C ASP A 443 -21.99 17.92 16.36
N VAL A 444 -20.81 18.54 16.44
CA VAL A 444 -19.71 18.30 15.51
C VAL A 444 -19.05 16.95 15.82
N GLN A 445 -18.87 16.59 17.11
CA GLN A 445 -18.40 15.25 17.49
C GLN A 445 -19.33 14.17 16.95
N PHE A 446 -20.65 14.35 17.10
CA PHE A 446 -21.64 13.40 16.60
C PHE A 446 -21.52 13.20 15.07
N ARG A 447 -21.42 14.28 14.33
CA ARG A 447 -21.22 14.23 12.86
C ARG A 447 -19.88 13.61 12.49
N LEU A 448 -18.80 13.92 13.23
CA LEU A 448 -17.49 13.31 13.01
C LEU A 448 -17.54 11.79 13.20
N VAL A 449 -18.20 11.29 14.25
CA VAL A 449 -18.36 9.85 14.48
C VAL A 449 -19.17 9.20 13.36
N LEU A 450 -20.22 9.87 12.84
CA LEU A 450 -21.02 9.36 11.71
C LEU A 450 -20.17 9.16 10.44
N VAL A 451 -19.31 10.12 10.10
CA VAL A 451 -18.48 10.04 8.89
C VAL A 451 -17.26 9.14 9.08
N TRP A 452 -16.79 8.94 10.33
CA TRP A 452 -15.65 8.10 10.62
C TRP A 452 -16.00 6.60 10.75
N GLY A 453 -17.19 6.25 11.25
CA GLY A 453 -17.63 4.88 11.51
C GLY A 453 -18.75 4.40 10.56
N PRO A 454 -20.00 4.83 10.76
CA PRO A 454 -21.14 4.36 9.97
C PRO A 454 -21.01 4.57 8.46
N LEU A 455 -20.46 5.70 8.00
CA LEU A 455 -20.33 5.96 6.57
C LEU A 455 -19.38 4.96 5.87
N PRO A 456 -18.13 4.72 6.34
CA PRO A 456 -17.30 3.64 5.79
C PRO A 456 -17.95 2.26 5.89
N ALA A 457 -18.69 2.00 6.97
CA ALA A 457 -19.37 0.72 7.15
C ALA A 457 -20.44 0.49 6.07
N ILE A 458 -21.25 1.50 5.76
CA ILE A 458 -22.27 1.43 4.68
C ILE A 458 -21.58 1.15 3.34
N VAL A 459 -20.49 1.86 3.05
CA VAL A 459 -19.69 1.66 1.81
C VAL A 459 -19.14 0.23 1.75
N ALA A 460 -18.63 -0.29 2.87
CA ALA A 460 -18.14 -1.67 2.92
C ALA A 460 -19.24 -2.72 2.83
N VAL A 461 -20.46 -2.46 3.34
CA VAL A 461 -21.62 -3.33 3.13
C VAL A 461 -21.96 -3.43 1.65
N ILE A 462 -21.92 -2.32 0.91
CA ILE A 462 -22.14 -2.35 -0.55
C ILE A 462 -21.06 -3.21 -1.23
N SER A 463 -19.79 -3.06 -0.84
CA SER A 463 -18.70 -3.92 -1.33
C SER A 463 -18.98 -5.39 -1.03
N MET A 464 -19.36 -5.71 0.21
CA MET A 464 -19.67 -7.07 0.65
C MET A 464 -20.81 -7.68 -0.16
N LEU A 465 -21.89 -6.93 -0.42
CA LEU A 465 -23.03 -7.39 -1.22
C LEU A 465 -22.61 -7.68 -2.67
N ILE A 466 -21.84 -6.78 -3.31
CA ILE A 466 -21.31 -7.00 -4.66
C ILE A 466 -20.44 -8.26 -4.68
N PHE A 467 -19.60 -8.42 -3.68
CA PHE A 467 -18.67 -9.55 -3.56
C PHE A 467 -19.39 -10.90 -3.38
N THR A 468 -20.61 -10.92 -2.83
CA THR A 468 -21.40 -12.16 -2.75
C THR A 468 -21.70 -12.79 -4.12
N ALA A 469 -21.68 -12.02 -5.20
CA ALA A 469 -21.87 -12.48 -6.57
C ALA A 469 -20.60 -13.12 -7.20
N TYR A 470 -19.45 -13.10 -6.52
CA TYR A 470 -18.23 -13.78 -6.99
C TYR A 470 -18.41 -15.28 -7.05
N GLY A 471 -18.11 -15.90 -8.21
CA GLY A 471 -18.54 -17.25 -8.54
C GLY A 471 -17.44 -18.31 -8.62
N ILE A 472 -16.15 -17.98 -8.53
CA ILE A 472 -15.08 -18.98 -8.58
C ILE A 472 -15.01 -19.69 -7.23
N THR A 473 -15.61 -20.88 -7.15
CA THR A 473 -15.48 -21.81 -6.04
C THR A 473 -14.22 -22.67 -6.20
N ARG A 474 -13.82 -23.37 -5.13
CA ARG A 474 -12.70 -24.34 -5.18
C ARG A 474 -12.91 -25.41 -6.25
N ALA A 475 -14.13 -25.94 -6.37
CA ALA A 475 -14.48 -26.93 -7.39
C ALA A 475 -14.32 -26.34 -8.80
N ARG A 476 -14.88 -25.14 -9.02
CA ARG A 476 -14.77 -24.46 -10.32
C ARG A 476 -13.33 -24.16 -10.71
N HIS A 477 -12.51 -23.68 -9.76
CA HIS A 477 -11.07 -23.43 -10.02
C HIS A 477 -10.34 -24.75 -10.34
N ALA A 478 -10.64 -25.87 -9.66
CA ALA A 478 -10.05 -27.16 -9.96
C ALA A 478 -10.37 -27.64 -11.39
N GLU A 479 -11.62 -27.46 -11.86
CA GLU A 479 -12.02 -27.73 -13.23
C GLU A 479 -11.22 -26.91 -14.24
N ILE A 480 -11.11 -25.59 -14.00
CA ILE A 480 -10.35 -24.67 -14.85
C ILE A 480 -8.87 -25.10 -14.92
N ALA A 481 -8.27 -25.38 -13.77
CA ALA A 481 -6.87 -25.81 -13.69
C ALA A 481 -6.62 -27.13 -14.43
N ALA A 482 -7.55 -28.10 -14.32
CA ALA A 482 -7.47 -29.37 -15.05
C ALA A 482 -7.57 -29.16 -16.57
N ALA A 483 -8.51 -28.33 -17.03
CA ALA A 483 -8.67 -28.01 -18.45
C ALA A 483 -7.43 -27.30 -19.04
N LEU A 484 -6.81 -26.39 -18.29
CA LEU A 484 -5.58 -25.72 -18.70
C LEU A 484 -4.39 -26.69 -18.77
N ARG A 485 -4.27 -27.65 -17.85
CA ARG A 485 -3.23 -28.68 -17.90
C ARG A 485 -3.36 -29.56 -19.14
N GLN A 486 -4.57 -30.08 -19.41
CA GLN A 486 -4.84 -30.89 -20.60
C GLN A 486 -4.51 -30.14 -21.92
N LYS A 487 -4.85 -28.83 -21.96
CA LYS A 487 -4.53 -28.00 -23.13
C LYS A 487 -3.01 -27.86 -23.33
N ARG A 488 -2.24 -27.68 -22.26
CA ARG A 488 -0.77 -27.56 -22.32
C ARG A 488 -0.13 -28.88 -22.73
N GLU A 489 -0.61 -30.03 -22.24
CA GLU A 489 -0.14 -31.36 -22.61
C GLU A 489 -0.42 -31.69 -24.10
N ARG A 490 -1.53 -31.18 -24.66
CA ARG A 490 -1.84 -31.36 -26.11
C ARG A 490 -1.03 -30.44 -27.03
N SER A 491 -0.45 -29.37 -26.50
CA SER A 491 0.36 -28.40 -27.27
C SER A 491 1.88 -28.59 -27.11
N ALA A 492 2.30 -29.47 -26.19
CA ALA A 492 3.68 -29.95 -26.03
C ALA A 492 3.93 -31.23 -26.82
#